data_679a514a52d1f15dec3c3a015f789417
#
_entry.id   679a514a52d1f15dec3c3a015f789417
#
_cell.length_a   1.000
_cell.length_b   1.000
_cell.length_c   1.000
_cell.angle_alpha   90.00
_cell.angle_beta   90.00
_cell.angle_gamma   90.00
#
_symmetry.space_group_name_H-M   'P 1'
#
loop_
_entity.id
_entity.type
_entity.pdbx_description
1 polymer ?
#
loop_
_entity_poly.entity_id
_entity_poly.type
_entity_poly.pdbx_seq_one_letter_code
_entity_poly.pdbx_strand_id
1 'polypeptide(L)'
;SRAIYLIKNPSGALTQKYPDWSGDVVGFSEDAQYANEYIEWMDKLSSENLPKYKRDFENYISDTITYKIGGLNEELDKWEREISNSIMKLNQSLSGINFNRMPDTYVQLRKQPVQAGSEIREFKMQLLDALPQAANWQQSSFEEKALHFTQKIQPLIAELDASDTYRNKVMDVRNWFEFW
;
A
#
# COMPACT_ATOMS: atom_id res chain seq x y z
N SER A 1 -18.28 -36.96 16.33
CA SER A 1 -19.09 -35.79 16.70
C SER A 1 -19.29 -34.87 15.48
N ARG A 2 -20.49 -34.28 15.32
CA ARG A 2 -20.80 -33.37 14.20
C ARG A 2 -19.82 -32.17 14.13
N ALA A 3 -19.38 -31.66 15.26
CA ALA A 3 -18.40 -30.55 15.32
C ALA A 3 -17.05 -30.98 14.74
N ILE A 4 -16.52 -32.12 15.13
CA ILE A 4 -15.27 -32.67 14.62
C ILE A 4 -15.34 -32.89 13.11
N TYR A 5 -16.45 -33.44 12.62
CA TYR A 5 -16.68 -33.62 11.20
C TYR A 5 -16.63 -32.29 10.42
N LEU A 6 -17.28 -31.22 10.94
CA LEU A 6 -17.30 -29.91 10.32
C LEU A 6 -15.91 -29.22 10.33
N ILE A 7 -15.10 -29.46 11.36
CA ILE A 7 -13.72 -28.97 11.41
C ILE A 7 -12.86 -29.64 10.34
N LYS A 8 -12.99 -30.96 10.16
CA LYS A 8 -12.21 -31.69 9.13
C LYS A 8 -12.74 -31.49 7.72
N ASN A 9 -14.03 -31.24 7.57
CA ASN A 9 -14.70 -31.06 6.30
C ASN A 9 -15.43 -29.71 6.26
N PRO A 10 -14.70 -28.60 6.20
CA PRO A 10 -15.29 -27.26 6.11
C PRO A 10 -16.05 -27.08 4.79
N SER A 11 -16.98 -26.13 4.77
CA SER A 11 -17.72 -25.80 3.56
C SER A 11 -16.78 -25.34 2.44
N GLY A 12 -17.19 -25.54 1.18
CA GLY A 12 -16.37 -25.13 0.02
C GLY A 12 -15.98 -23.65 0.02
N ALA A 13 -16.84 -22.79 0.58
CA ALA A 13 -16.52 -21.36 0.76
C ALA A 13 -15.36 -21.12 1.75
N LEU A 14 -15.29 -21.89 2.84
CA LEU A 14 -14.17 -21.81 3.79
C LEU A 14 -12.90 -22.42 3.20
N THR A 15 -12.99 -23.54 2.50
CA THR A 15 -11.82 -24.16 1.85
C THR A 15 -11.23 -23.27 0.77
N GLN A 16 -12.07 -22.57 0.02
CA GLN A 16 -11.60 -21.61 -0.98
C GLN A 16 -10.91 -20.39 -0.33
N LYS A 17 -11.43 -19.93 0.82
CA LYS A 17 -10.87 -18.79 1.54
C LYS A 17 -9.58 -19.16 2.30
N TYR A 18 -9.49 -20.41 2.78
CA TYR A 18 -8.38 -20.92 3.59
C TYR A 18 -7.89 -22.27 3.02
N PRO A 19 -7.15 -22.27 1.91
CA PRO A 19 -6.76 -23.51 1.21
C PRO A 19 -5.85 -24.42 2.04
N ASP A 20 -5.06 -23.86 2.95
CA ASP A 20 -4.10 -24.61 3.78
C ASP A 20 -4.73 -25.25 5.02
N TRP A 21 -6.02 -25.01 5.27
CA TRP A 21 -6.75 -25.55 6.42
C TRP A 21 -6.61 -27.08 6.59
N SER A 22 -6.58 -27.83 5.49
CA SER A 22 -6.49 -29.28 5.54
C SER A 22 -5.18 -29.77 6.17
N GLY A 23 -4.07 -29.02 6.01
CA GLY A 23 -2.77 -29.33 6.59
C GLY A 23 -2.79 -29.29 8.11
N ASP A 24 -3.54 -28.34 8.69
CA ASP A 24 -3.59 -28.13 10.13
C ASP A 24 -4.36 -29.26 10.87
N VAL A 25 -5.31 -29.91 10.22
CA VAL A 25 -6.20 -30.90 10.84
C VAL A 25 -6.03 -32.33 10.36
N VAL A 26 -5.11 -32.58 9.42
CA VAL A 26 -4.89 -33.89 8.79
C VAL A 26 -4.51 -34.99 9.80
N GLY A 27 -3.74 -34.63 10.83
CA GLY A 27 -3.27 -35.55 11.86
C GLY A 27 -4.30 -35.93 12.94
N PHE A 28 -5.44 -35.23 13.00
CA PHE A 28 -6.43 -35.45 14.07
C PHE A 28 -7.43 -36.59 13.73
N SER A 29 -7.79 -37.39 14.74
CA SER A 29 -8.78 -38.46 14.61
C SER A 29 -10.22 -37.89 14.59
N GLU A 30 -11.12 -38.56 13.86
CA GLU A 30 -12.57 -38.22 13.87
C GLU A 30 -13.33 -38.78 15.05
N ASP A 31 -12.73 -39.72 15.80
CA ASP A 31 -13.37 -40.31 16.99
C ASP A 31 -13.52 -39.35 18.13
N ALA A 32 -14.68 -39.42 18.79
CA ALA A 32 -15.02 -38.55 19.91
C ALA A 32 -14.10 -38.71 21.13
N GLN A 33 -13.44 -39.86 21.27
CA GLN A 33 -12.46 -40.12 22.33
C GLN A 33 -11.24 -39.20 22.25
N TYR A 34 -10.91 -38.69 21.08
CA TYR A 34 -9.79 -37.76 20.83
C TYR A 34 -10.24 -36.29 20.83
N ALA A 35 -11.45 -35.99 21.32
CA ALA A 35 -11.96 -34.60 21.35
C ALA A 35 -11.05 -33.64 22.14
N ASN A 36 -10.30 -34.15 23.14
CA ASN A 36 -9.36 -33.34 23.90
C ASN A 36 -8.21 -32.78 23.01
N GLU A 37 -7.75 -33.51 22.00
CA GLU A 37 -6.72 -33.04 21.06
C GLU A 37 -7.18 -31.76 20.32
N TYR A 38 -8.47 -31.72 19.93
CA TYR A 38 -9.04 -30.52 19.31
C TYR A 38 -9.14 -29.35 20.28
N ILE A 39 -9.46 -29.62 21.57
CA ILE A 39 -9.53 -28.58 22.61
C ILE A 39 -8.14 -28.01 22.85
N GLU A 40 -7.14 -28.87 23.07
CA GLU A 40 -5.74 -28.45 23.25
C GLU A 40 -5.20 -27.66 22.06
N TRP A 41 -5.54 -28.10 20.83
CA TRP A 41 -5.17 -27.38 19.61
C TRP A 41 -5.85 -26.00 19.54
N MET A 42 -7.15 -25.91 19.84
CA MET A 42 -7.87 -24.64 19.89
C MET A 42 -7.32 -23.69 20.98
N ASP A 43 -6.97 -24.22 22.14
CA ASP A 43 -6.38 -23.46 23.23
C ASP A 43 -4.99 -22.93 22.80
N LYS A 44 -4.18 -23.74 22.16
CA LYS A 44 -2.89 -23.35 21.62
C LYS A 44 -3.03 -22.29 20.51
N LEU A 45 -3.97 -22.47 19.58
CA LEU A 45 -4.27 -21.45 18.58
C LEU A 45 -4.65 -20.11 19.21
N SER A 46 -5.52 -20.15 20.22
CA SER A 46 -6.07 -18.94 20.84
C SER A 46 -5.05 -18.24 21.74
N SER A 47 -4.24 -19.00 22.50
CA SER A 47 -3.34 -18.44 23.53
C SER A 47 -1.95 -18.11 22.99
N GLU A 48 -1.45 -18.85 22.02
CA GLU A 48 -0.08 -18.71 21.53
C GLU A 48 -0.03 -18.22 20.07
N ASN A 49 -0.65 -18.96 19.15
CA ASN A 49 -0.49 -18.74 17.72
C ASN A 49 -1.20 -17.47 17.26
N LEU A 50 -2.46 -17.27 17.64
CA LEU A 50 -3.22 -16.11 17.20
C LEU A 50 -2.63 -14.78 17.71
N PRO A 51 -2.24 -14.64 18.99
CA PRO A 51 -1.54 -13.45 19.47
C PRO A 51 -0.19 -13.20 18.76
N LYS A 52 0.53 -14.27 18.43
CA LYS A 52 1.79 -14.17 17.67
C LYS A 52 1.52 -13.66 16.27
N TYR A 53 0.61 -14.28 15.52
CA TYR A 53 0.26 -13.86 14.16
C TYR A 53 -0.29 -12.43 14.11
N LYS A 54 -1.08 -12.02 15.11
CA LYS A 54 -1.54 -10.63 15.23
C LYS A 54 -0.36 -9.66 15.34
N ARG A 55 0.60 -9.94 16.23
CA ARG A 55 1.81 -9.10 16.38
C ARG A 55 2.66 -9.06 15.11
N ASP A 56 2.88 -10.23 14.49
CA ASP A 56 3.66 -10.32 13.25
C ASP A 56 3.00 -9.52 12.12
N PHE A 57 1.67 -9.58 12.03
CA PHE A 57 0.91 -8.80 11.06
C PHE A 57 0.90 -7.30 11.38
N GLU A 58 0.81 -6.90 12.65
CA GLU A 58 0.94 -5.49 13.06
C GLU A 58 2.31 -4.92 12.70
N ASN A 59 3.37 -5.68 12.94
CA ASN A 59 4.72 -5.29 12.54
C ASN A 59 4.82 -5.16 11.02
N TYR A 60 4.30 -6.13 10.27
CA TYR A 60 4.28 -6.08 8.80
C TYR A 60 3.53 -4.85 8.27
N ILE A 61 2.36 -4.52 8.85
CA ILE A 61 1.62 -3.31 8.48
C ILE A 61 2.45 -2.06 8.79
N SER A 62 3.00 -1.97 10.00
CA SER A 62 3.79 -0.81 10.43
C SER A 62 5.01 -0.60 9.54
N ASP A 63 5.73 -1.67 9.21
CA ASP A 63 6.88 -1.63 8.31
C ASP A 63 6.46 -1.24 6.88
N THR A 64 5.37 -1.80 6.38
CA THR A 64 4.85 -1.47 5.05
C THR A 64 4.47 0.00 4.95
N ILE A 65 3.76 0.54 5.95
CA ILE A 65 3.38 1.94 5.98
C ILE A 65 4.61 2.84 6.08
N THR A 66 5.49 2.58 7.06
CA THR A 66 6.59 3.48 7.38
C THR A 66 7.67 3.46 6.29
N TYR A 67 8.12 2.27 5.90
CA TYR A 67 9.29 2.16 5.01
C TYR A 67 8.92 2.08 3.54
N LYS A 68 7.81 1.42 3.18
CA LYS A 68 7.44 1.27 1.77
C LYS A 68 6.61 2.45 1.29
N ILE A 69 5.51 2.74 1.95
CA ILE A 69 4.61 3.82 1.51
C ILE A 69 5.19 5.20 1.86
N GLY A 70 5.67 5.38 3.10
CA GLY A 70 6.30 6.64 3.52
C GLY A 70 7.56 6.95 2.73
N GLY A 71 8.45 5.97 2.57
CA GLY A 71 9.67 6.13 1.77
C GLY A 71 9.39 6.41 0.29
N LEU A 72 8.38 5.73 -0.30
CA LEU A 72 7.95 6.02 -1.66
C LEU A 72 7.45 7.47 -1.79
N ASN A 73 6.60 7.92 -0.88
CA ASN A 73 6.09 9.28 -0.89
C ASN A 73 7.21 10.31 -0.77
N GLU A 74 8.17 10.11 0.14
CA GLU A 74 9.32 11.02 0.32
C GLU A 74 10.20 11.08 -0.94
N GLU A 75 10.45 9.96 -1.60
CA GLU A 75 11.28 9.92 -2.81
C GLU A 75 10.57 10.60 -3.99
N LEU A 76 9.26 10.40 -4.15
CA LEU A 76 8.47 11.09 -5.17
C LEU A 76 8.43 12.60 -4.93
N ASP A 77 8.25 13.05 -3.69
CA ASP A 77 8.30 14.46 -3.32
C ASP A 77 9.68 15.08 -3.55
N LYS A 78 10.74 14.33 -3.31
CA LYS A 78 12.12 14.76 -3.59
C LYS A 78 12.31 14.97 -5.09
N TRP A 79 11.89 14.03 -5.93
CA TRP A 79 11.97 14.18 -7.37
C TRP A 79 11.14 15.35 -7.90
N GLU A 80 9.96 15.58 -7.33
CA GLU A 80 9.15 16.77 -7.66
C GLU A 80 9.91 18.08 -7.37
N ARG A 81 10.58 18.15 -6.20
CA ARG A 81 11.42 19.32 -5.85
C ARG A 81 12.63 19.47 -6.77
N GLU A 82 13.28 18.37 -7.14
CA GLU A 82 14.43 18.40 -8.07
C GLU A 82 14.04 18.90 -9.46
N ILE A 83 12.89 18.47 -9.99
CA ILE A 83 12.35 18.99 -11.26
C ILE A 83 12.09 20.50 -11.15
N SER A 84 11.45 20.93 -10.04
CA SER A 84 11.15 22.35 -9.80
C SER A 84 12.43 23.20 -9.76
N ASN A 85 13.45 22.73 -9.05
CA ASN A 85 14.75 23.39 -8.95
C ASN A 85 15.48 23.44 -10.28
N SER A 86 15.39 22.38 -11.08
CA SER A 86 16.00 22.32 -12.42
C SER A 86 15.35 23.32 -13.37
N ILE A 87 14.02 23.45 -13.34
CA ILE A 87 13.29 24.44 -14.13
C ILE A 87 13.67 25.87 -13.68
N MET A 88 13.77 26.11 -12.38
CA MET A 88 14.19 27.43 -11.87
C MET A 88 15.59 27.80 -12.35
N LYS A 89 16.57 26.90 -12.25
CA LYS A 89 17.95 27.13 -12.75
C LYS A 89 17.97 27.35 -14.26
N LEU A 90 17.19 26.58 -15.02
CA LEU A 90 17.07 26.75 -16.46
C LEU A 90 16.51 28.14 -16.80
N ASN A 91 15.45 28.56 -16.15
CA ASN A 91 14.85 29.88 -16.35
C ASN A 91 15.81 31.02 -15.97
N GLN A 92 16.61 30.86 -14.90
CA GLN A 92 17.67 31.83 -14.56
C GLN A 92 18.71 31.96 -15.69
N SER A 93 19.10 30.85 -16.29
CA SER A 93 20.03 30.86 -17.42
C SER A 93 19.40 31.47 -18.68
N LEU A 94 18.12 31.20 -18.95
CA LEU A 94 17.39 31.72 -20.09
C LEU A 94 17.10 33.23 -19.96
N SER A 95 16.92 33.77 -18.76
CA SER A 95 16.62 35.18 -18.52
C SER A 95 17.75 36.13 -18.96
N GLY A 96 18.97 35.63 -19.08
CA GLY A 96 20.13 36.37 -19.59
C GLY A 96 20.24 36.38 -21.10
N ILE A 97 19.37 35.69 -21.83
CA ILE A 97 19.41 35.54 -23.29
C ILE A 97 18.24 36.34 -23.89
N ASN A 98 18.61 37.50 -24.54
CA ASN A 98 17.63 38.25 -25.33
C ASN A 98 17.35 37.51 -26.64
N PHE A 99 16.15 36.96 -26.79
CA PHE A 99 15.73 36.25 -28.00
C PHE A 99 15.51 37.23 -29.17
N ASN A 100 15.00 38.41 -28.86
CA ASN A 100 14.84 39.49 -29.84
C ASN A 100 15.18 40.84 -29.20
N ARG A 101 15.88 41.73 -29.92
CA ARG A 101 16.33 43.02 -29.37
C ARG A 101 15.29 44.10 -29.44
N MET A 102 14.21 43.93 -30.21
CA MET A 102 13.11 44.91 -30.31
C MET A 102 11.80 44.16 -30.72
N PRO A 103 10.78 44.06 -29.86
CA PRO A 103 10.83 44.28 -28.40
C PRO A 103 11.69 43.23 -27.71
N ASP A 104 12.23 43.55 -26.51
CA ASP A 104 12.95 42.55 -25.70
C ASP A 104 12.04 41.39 -25.37
N THR A 105 12.43 40.18 -25.86
CA THR A 105 11.70 38.95 -25.64
C THR A 105 12.59 37.93 -24.96
N TYR A 106 12.02 37.19 -24.03
CA TYR A 106 12.71 36.10 -23.33
C TYR A 106 11.91 34.80 -23.43
N VAL A 107 12.60 33.69 -23.29
CA VAL A 107 11.98 32.35 -23.23
C VAL A 107 11.96 31.90 -21.78
N GLN A 108 10.86 31.36 -21.34
CA GLN A 108 10.67 30.81 -20.01
C GLN A 108 9.98 29.46 -20.10
N LEU A 109 10.53 28.46 -19.41
CA LEU A 109 9.86 27.17 -19.24
C LEU A 109 8.91 27.26 -18.04
N ARG A 110 7.64 26.96 -18.28
CA ARG A 110 6.62 26.88 -17.24
C ARG A 110 6.18 25.45 -17.05
N LYS A 111 5.89 25.09 -15.80
CA LYS A 111 5.27 23.82 -15.47
C LYS A 111 3.92 24.07 -14.78
N GLN A 112 2.97 23.19 -15.06
CA GLN A 112 1.72 23.12 -14.31
C GLN A 112 1.37 21.67 -14.02
N PRO A 113 0.70 21.39 -12.91
CA PRO A 113 0.22 20.04 -12.61
C PRO A 113 -0.76 19.58 -13.71
N VAL A 114 -0.71 18.28 -14.03
CA VAL A 114 -1.71 17.69 -14.94
C VAL A 114 -3.12 17.89 -14.43
N GLN A 115 -4.08 17.96 -15.37
CA GLN A 115 -5.46 18.31 -15.08
C GLN A 115 -6.15 17.37 -14.07
N ALA A 116 -7.22 17.87 -13.44
CA ALA A 116 -8.08 17.12 -12.54
C ALA A 116 -8.67 15.87 -13.24
N GLY A 117 -8.73 14.72 -12.52
CA GLY A 117 -9.24 13.46 -13.06
C GLY A 117 -8.22 12.63 -13.82
N SER A 118 -6.94 12.99 -13.80
CA SER A 118 -5.87 12.13 -14.32
C SER A 118 -5.55 10.99 -13.33
N GLU A 119 -5.18 9.83 -13.85
CA GLU A 119 -4.69 8.69 -13.06
C GLU A 119 -3.57 9.08 -12.08
N ILE A 120 -2.73 10.05 -12.48
CA ILE A 120 -1.65 10.58 -11.65
C ILE A 120 -2.20 11.27 -10.40
N ARG A 121 -3.25 12.06 -10.54
CA ARG A 121 -3.87 12.73 -9.38
C ARG A 121 -4.56 11.74 -8.47
N GLU A 122 -5.23 10.75 -9.01
CA GLU A 122 -5.86 9.67 -8.26
C GLU A 122 -4.81 8.88 -7.48
N PHE A 123 -3.72 8.50 -8.12
CA PHE A 123 -2.59 7.85 -7.47
C PHE A 123 -2.00 8.69 -6.32
N LYS A 124 -1.77 9.99 -6.54
CA LYS A 124 -1.27 10.88 -5.47
C LYS A 124 -2.23 10.94 -4.28
N MET A 125 -3.53 10.99 -4.53
CA MET A 125 -4.54 10.96 -3.46
C MET A 125 -4.54 9.63 -2.71
N GLN A 126 -4.50 8.51 -3.43
CA GLN A 126 -4.45 7.17 -2.83
C GLN A 126 -3.16 6.99 -2.00
N LEU A 127 -2.03 7.48 -2.48
CA LEU A 127 -0.75 7.41 -1.77
C LEU A 127 -0.80 8.20 -0.45
N LEU A 128 -1.35 9.41 -0.47
CA LEU A 128 -1.54 10.22 0.75
C LEU A 128 -2.54 9.57 1.71
N ASP A 129 -3.63 9.01 1.20
CA ASP A 129 -4.63 8.29 1.98
C ASP A 129 -4.10 6.99 2.60
N ALA A 130 -3.10 6.39 1.98
CA ALA A 130 -2.43 5.20 2.51
C ALA A 130 -1.52 5.52 3.70
N LEU A 131 -1.10 6.78 3.86
CA LEU A 131 -0.35 7.23 5.02
C LEU A 131 -1.31 7.47 6.20
N PRO A 132 -0.99 7.02 7.41
CA PRO A 132 -1.82 7.27 8.57
C PRO A 132 -1.83 8.75 8.93
N GLN A 133 -3.02 9.33 8.99
CA GLN A 133 -3.20 10.75 9.31
C GLN A 133 -3.24 11.05 10.81
N ALA A 134 -3.35 10.03 11.65
CA ALA A 134 -3.49 10.20 13.09
C ALA A 134 -2.14 10.20 13.79
N ALA A 135 -1.90 11.22 14.63
CA ALA A 135 -0.73 11.27 15.53
C ALA A 135 -0.61 10.04 16.45
N ASN A 136 -1.71 9.31 16.65
CA ASN A 136 -1.81 8.14 17.53
C ASN A 136 -1.85 6.81 16.78
N TRP A 137 -1.40 6.75 15.52
CA TRP A 137 -1.42 5.51 14.73
C TRP A 137 -0.79 4.31 15.43
N GLN A 138 0.31 4.52 16.15
CA GLN A 138 0.97 3.44 16.89
C GLN A 138 0.09 2.85 18.00
N GLN A 139 -0.86 3.65 18.54
CA GLN A 139 -1.80 3.24 19.59
C GLN A 139 -3.12 2.69 19.02
N SER A 140 -3.33 2.71 17.71
CA SER A 140 -4.49 2.14 17.06
C SER A 140 -4.59 0.64 17.32
N SER A 141 -5.82 0.14 17.43
CA SER A 141 -6.09 -1.30 17.62
C SER A 141 -5.66 -2.12 16.39
N PHE A 142 -5.47 -3.43 16.58
CA PHE A 142 -5.20 -4.35 15.48
C PHE A 142 -6.26 -4.25 14.39
N GLU A 143 -7.53 -4.18 14.78
CA GLU A 143 -8.67 -4.12 13.89
C GLU A 143 -8.65 -2.84 13.01
N GLU A 144 -8.32 -1.70 13.61
CA GLU A 144 -8.17 -0.42 12.89
C GLU A 144 -7.00 -0.46 11.90
N LYS A 145 -5.85 -1.00 12.32
CA LYS A 145 -4.68 -1.17 11.45
C LYS A 145 -4.96 -2.12 10.29
N ALA A 146 -5.61 -3.25 10.56
CA ALA A 146 -5.98 -4.22 9.55
C ALA A 146 -7.01 -3.66 8.55
N LEU A 147 -7.97 -2.88 9.04
CA LEU A 147 -8.97 -2.21 8.20
C LEU A 147 -8.32 -1.18 7.29
N HIS A 148 -7.44 -0.33 7.83
CA HIS A 148 -6.68 0.66 7.05
C HIS A 148 -5.84 -0.02 5.97
N PHE A 149 -5.11 -1.08 6.32
CA PHE A 149 -4.31 -1.84 5.36
C PHE A 149 -5.17 -2.39 4.21
N THR A 150 -6.28 -3.04 4.54
CA THR A 150 -7.17 -3.66 3.55
C THR A 150 -7.88 -2.63 2.66
N GLN A 151 -8.25 -1.48 3.22
CA GLN A 151 -9.04 -0.48 2.49
C GLN A 151 -8.19 0.53 1.73
N LYS A 152 -6.97 0.82 2.19
CA LYS A 152 -6.14 1.90 1.63
C LYS A 152 -4.86 1.40 0.98
N ILE A 153 -4.16 0.47 1.62
CA ILE A 153 -2.83 0.04 1.16
C ILE A 153 -2.92 -1.09 0.15
N GLN A 154 -3.69 -2.13 0.46
CA GLN A 154 -3.81 -3.31 -0.40
C GLN A 154 -4.35 -2.97 -1.80
N PRO A 155 -5.39 -2.12 -1.97
CA PRO A 155 -5.85 -1.71 -3.29
C PRO A 155 -4.80 -0.92 -4.08
N LEU A 156 -4.08 0.00 -3.43
CA LEU A 156 -3.00 0.76 -4.05
C LEU A 156 -1.89 -0.16 -4.59
N ILE A 157 -1.44 -1.12 -3.78
CA ILE A 157 -0.43 -2.10 -4.20
C ILE A 157 -0.97 -2.95 -5.35
N ALA A 158 -2.20 -3.45 -5.25
CA ALA A 158 -2.81 -4.28 -6.28
C ALA A 158 -2.95 -3.54 -7.62
N GLU A 159 -3.28 -2.25 -7.60
CA GLU A 159 -3.37 -1.42 -8.81
C GLU A 159 -2.00 -1.22 -9.47
N LEU A 160 -0.96 -0.97 -8.66
CA LEU A 160 0.41 -0.84 -9.15
C LEU A 160 0.96 -2.15 -9.73
N ASP A 161 0.57 -3.29 -9.16
CA ASP A 161 1.01 -4.62 -9.62
C ASP A 161 0.23 -5.12 -10.85
N ALA A 162 -1.01 -4.66 -11.02
CA ALA A 162 -1.87 -5.09 -12.12
C ALA A 162 -1.40 -4.60 -13.50
N SER A 163 -0.67 -3.47 -13.57
CA SER A 163 -0.27 -2.86 -14.84
C SER A 163 1.06 -2.14 -14.74
N ASP A 164 2.07 -2.67 -15.44
CA ASP A 164 3.38 -2.02 -15.58
C ASP A 164 3.26 -0.64 -16.26
N THR A 165 2.36 -0.51 -17.23
CA THR A 165 2.13 0.76 -17.94
C THR A 165 1.58 1.81 -16.98
N TYR A 166 0.60 1.46 -16.18
CA TYR A 166 0.04 2.34 -15.16
C TYR A 166 1.11 2.71 -14.13
N ARG A 167 1.79 1.73 -13.56
CA ARG A 167 2.86 1.93 -12.57
C ARG A 167 3.93 2.90 -13.09
N ASN A 168 4.45 2.65 -14.29
CA ASN A 168 5.47 3.50 -14.89
C ASN A 168 4.95 4.92 -15.15
N LYS A 169 3.67 5.07 -15.53
CA LYS A 169 3.06 6.38 -15.75
C LYS A 169 2.94 7.19 -14.48
N VAL A 170 2.41 6.59 -13.39
CA VAL A 170 2.11 7.32 -12.15
C VAL A 170 3.33 7.52 -11.26
N MET A 171 4.31 6.63 -11.32
CA MET A 171 5.55 6.72 -10.54
C MET A 171 6.63 7.58 -11.20
N ASP A 172 6.52 7.91 -12.48
CA ASP A 172 7.42 8.85 -13.12
C ASP A 172 6.95 10.29 -12.89
N VAL A 173 7.59 10.98 -11.97
CA VAL A 173 7.24 12.36 -11.55
C VAL A 173 7.27 13.36 -12.72
N ARG A 174 8.00 13.06 -13.79
CA ARG A 174 8.00 13.89 -15.01
C ARG A 174 6.63 13.96 -15.67
N ASN A 175 5.85 12.91 -15.55
CA ASN A 175 4.47 12.85 -16.06
C ASN A 175 3.46 13.63 -15.21
N TRP A 176 3.88 14.12 -14.02
CA TRP A 176 2.99 14.86 -13.12
C TRP A 176 2.74 16.30 -13.57
N PHE A 177 3.51 16.76 -14.56
CA PHE A 177 3.48 18.14 -15.03
C PHE A 177 3.36 18.21 -16.54
N GLU A 178 2.69 19.24 -16.99
CA GLU A 178 2.73 19.75 -18.35
C GLU A 178 3.74 20.89 -18.41
N PHE A 179 4.52 20.92 -19.50
CA PHE A 179 5.59 21.92 -19.72
C PHE A 179 5.27 22.72 -20.97
N TRP A 180 5.49 24.02 -20.93
CA TRP A 180 5.24 24.98 -22.03
C TRP A 180 6.08 26.25 -21.90
#